data_1d1861791c0dfbb0a3f0a1ee718352a0
#
_entry.id   1d1861791c0dfbb0a3f0a1ee718352a0
#
_cell.length_a   1.000
_cell.length_b   1.000
_cell.length_c   1.000
_cell.angle_alpha   90.00
_cell.angle_beta   90.00
_cell.angle_gamma   90.00
#
_symmetry.space_group_name_H-M   'P 1'
#
loop_
_entity.id
_entity.type
_entity.pdbx_description
1 polymer ?
#
loop_
_entity_poly.entity_id
_entity_poly.type
_entity_poly.pdbx_seq_one_letter_code
_entity_poly.pdbx_strand_id
1 'polypeptide(L)'
;MRVALQIIGKDPNVDTVSSYFLMLLDGTRPIVFADCGLVIQPTAPELASIAIASAASLTAMTGLDPRVALLSFSTKGSVPKGAHESLARIDEALALIKARSPDLPVDGELQFDAAIVPDIAAQKAPDSTVAGDANVFVFPSLSAGNIGYKIAQRIGGATALGPILQGLAKPANDLSRGCSTEDVYQMIAITGAQTAG
;
A
#
# COMPACT_ATOMS: atom_id res chain seq x y z
N MET A 1 10.39 4.19 15.78
CA MET A 1 9.94 2.84 15.42
C MET A 1 10.38 1.73 16.39
N ARG A 2 11.69 1.48 16.66
CA ARG A 2 12.14 0.43 17.59
C ARG A 2 11.45 0.48 18.95
N VAL A 3 11.31 1.66 19.54
CA VAL A 3 10.69 1.85 20.86
C VAL A 3 9.20 1.51 20.83
N ALA A 4 8.47 1.90 19.79
CA ALA A 4 7.06 1.54 19.63
C ALA A 4 6.88 0.01 19.55
N LEU A 5 7.70 -0.68 18.76
CA LEU A 5 7.69 -2.14 18.67
C LEU A 5 8.04 -2.84 20.00
N GLN A 6 8.93 -2.27 20.80
CA GLN A 6 9.32 -2.81 22.10
C GLN A 6 8.24 -2.62 23.18
N ILE A 7 7.53 -1.50 23.15
CA ILE A 7 6.57 -1.13 24.20
C ILE A 7 5.15 -1.60 23.82
N ILE A 8 4.72 -1.32 22.60
CA ILE A 8 3.36 -1.62 22.14
C ILE A 8 3.27 -3.06 21.64
N GLY A 9 4.32 -3.53 20.96
CA GLY A 9 4.34 -4.85 20.35
C GLY A 9 3.61 -4.89 18.99
N LYS A 10 3.78 -6.01 18.33
CA LYS A 10 3.08 -6.35 17.08
C LYS A 10 1.73 -6.98 17.43
N ASP A 11 0.69 -6.72 16.65
CA ASP A 11 -0.56 -7.44 16.71
C ASP A 11 -0.31 -8.95 16.47
N PRO A 12 -0.79 -9.85 17.32
CA PRO A 12 -0.56 -11.29 17.18
C PRO A 12 -1.14 -11.88 15.89
N ASN A 13 -2.13 -11.21 15.28
CA ASN A 13 -2.78 -11.65 14.04
C ASN A 13 -2.11 -11.12 12.78
N VAL A 14 -1.06 -10.32 12.89
CA VAL A 14 -0.36 -9.71 11.76
C VAL A 14 1.07 -10.25 11.67
N ASP A 15 1.49 -10.67 10.49
CA ASP A 15 2.84 -11.19 10.30
C ASP A 15 3.90 -10.07 10.27
N THR A 16 3.56 -8.92 9.68
CA THR A 16 4.51 -7.84 9.42
C THR A 16 3.92 -6.49 9.80
N VAL A 17 4.66 -5.73 10.63
CA VAL A 17 4.36 -4.30 10.82
C VAL A 17 4.86 -3.52 9.62
N SER A 18 4.00 -2.72 9.05
CA SER A 18 4.28 -1.93 7.85
C SER A 18 3.69 -0.52 7.95
N SER A 19 3.82 0.25 6.90
CA SER A 19 3.26 1.60 6.84
C SER A 19 2.49 1.83 5.54
N TYR A 20 1.60 2.82 5.57
CA TYR A 20 0.97 3.32 4.36
C TYR A 20 0.83 4.84 4.40
N PHE A 21 0.63 5.42 3.24
CA PHE A 21 0.14 6.79 3.08
C PHE A 21 -1.27 6.76 2.50
N LEU A 22 -2.18 7.50 3.13
CA LEU A 22 -3.45 7.82 2.51
C LEU A 22 -3.24 9.05 1.63
N MET A 23 -3.39 8.84 0.32
CA MET A 23 -3.18 9.88 -0.70
C MET A 23 -4.53 10.44 -1.09
N LEU A 24 -4.67 11.76 -0.98
CA LEU A 24 -5.86 12.51 -1.38
C LEU A 24 -5.49 13.42 -2.54
N LEU A 25 -6.22 13.32 -3.63
CA LEU A 25 -6.08 14.20 -4.79
C LEU A 25 -7.46 14.76 -5.11
N ASP A 26 -7.54 16.07 -5.35
CA ASP A 26 -8.79 16.75 -5.60
C ASP A 26 -9.62 16.11 -6.73
N GLY A 27 -10.91 15.92 -6.47
CA GLY A 27 -11.83 15.30 -7.41
C GLY A 27 -11.67 13.77 -7.57
N THR A 28 -10.81 13.13 -6.77
CA THR A 28 -10.63 11.68 -6.78
C THR A 28 -11.02 11.03 -5.45
N ARG A 29 -11.21 9.72 -5.48
CA ARG A 29 -11.34 8.93 -4.25
C ARG A 29 -10.00 8.82 -3.53
N PRO A 30 -10.00 8.64 -2.19
CA PRO A 30 -8.78 8.30 -1.46
C PRO A 30 -8.12 7.02 -1.98
N ILE A 31 -6.79 7.02 -2.07
CA ILE A 31 -6.01 5.84 -2.44
C ILE A 31 -4.92 5.58 -1.40
N VAL A 32 -4.47 4.33 -1.30
CA VAL A 32 -3.41 3.90 -0.37
C VAL A 32 -2.16 3.55 -1.14
N PHE A 33 -1.02 4.09 -0.69
CA PHE A 33 0.33 3.72 -1.12
C PHE A 33 1.05 2.99 0.02
N ALA A 34 1.50 1.74 -0.19
CA ALA A 34 2.16 0.89 0.81
C ALA A 34 3.23 -0.05 0.20
N ASP A 35 4.33 -0.40 0.86
CA ASP A 35 4.89 0.29 2.02
C ASP A 35 5.75 1.46 1.55
N CYS A 36 5.64 2.59 2.22
CA CYS A 36 6.37 3.79 1.83
C CYS A 36 7.29 4.34 2.94
N GLY A 37 7.33 3.71 4.12
CA GLY A 37 8.05 4.25 5.27
C GLY A 37 8.81 3.26 6.15
N LEU A 38 8.63 1.94 6.02
CA LEU A 38 9.14 0.99 6.99
C LEU A 38 9.91 -0.21 6.42
N VAL A 39 9.32 -1.01 5.54
CA VAL A 39 9.87 -2.29 5.07
C VAL A 39 10.75 -2.05 3.84
N ILE A 40 12.08 -2.19 4.01
CA ILE A 40 13.05 -1.79 2.97
C ILE A 40 12.92 -2.66 1.71
N GLN A 41 12.98 -3.97 1.90
CA GLN A 41 12.94 -4.95 0.81
C GLN A 41 12.04 -6.11 1.26
N PRO A 42 10.73 -6.01 1.03
CA PRO A 42 9.80 -7.02 1.51
C PRO A 42 10.01 -8.36 0.79
N THR A 43 9.96 -9.44 1.53
CA THR A 43 9.82 -10.81 1.03
C THR A 43 8.39 -11.02 0.47
N ALA A 44 8.14 -12.13 -0.20
CA ALA A 44 6.79 -12.43 -0.69
C ALA A 44 5.74 -12.55 0.45
N PRO A 45 6.01 -13.21 1.58
CA PRO A 45 5.10 -13.20 2.73
C PRO A 45 4.86 -11.80 3.31
N GLU A 46 5.89 -10.94 3.36
CA GLU A 46 5.75 -9.56 3.83
C GLU A 46 4.94 -8.71 2.86
N LEU A 47 5.14 -8.85 1.53
CA LEU A 47 4.30 -8.18 0.54
C LEU A 47 2.84 -8.59 0.67
N ALA A 48 2.56 -9.88 0.89
CA ALA A 48 1.21 -10.36 1.11
C ALA A 48 0.59 -9.75 2.38
N SER A 49 1.34 -9.72 3.48
CA SER A 49 0.89 -9.07 4.72
C SER A 49 0.63 -7.59 4.54
N ILE A 50 1.52 -6.86 3.86
CA ILE A 50 1.36 -5.43 3.54
C ILE A 50 0.07 -5.22 2.74
N ALA A 51 -0.16 -6.03 1.70
CA ALA A 51 -1.34 -5.92 0.84
C ALA A 51 -2.65 -6.10 1.62
N ILE A 52 -2.75 -7.18 2.42
CA ILE A 52 -3.94 -7.49 3.22
C ILE A 52 -4.19 -6.40 4.28
N ALA A 53 -3.14 -5.99 5.01
CA ALA A 53 -3.25 -4.94 6.01
C ALA A 53 -3.65 -3.59 5.41
N SER A 54 -3.10 -3.23 4.25
CA SER A 54 -3.42 -1.97 3.56
C SER A 54 -4.84 -1.95 3.01
N ALA A 55 -5.35 -3.09 2.57
CA ALA A 55 -6.75 -3.24 2.17
C ALA A 55 -7.70 -2.99 3.36
N ALA A 56 -7.44 -3.65 4.49
CA ALA A 56 -8.20 -3.44 5.71
C ALA A 56 -8.11 -1.98 6.21
N SER A 57 -6.92 -1.38 6.14
CA SER A 57 -6.70 0.02 6.52
C SER A 57 -7.48 0.99 5.65
N LEU A 58 -7.53 0.78 4.32
CA LEU A 58 -8.36 1.62 3.43
C LEU A 58 -9.82 1.56 3.85
N THR A 59 -10.37 0.35 4.02
CA THR A 59 -11.78 0.18 4.42
C THR A 59 -12.07 0.82 5.78
N ALA A 60 -11.22 0.60 6.78
CA ALA A 60 -11.39 1.17 8.12
C ALA A 60 -11.36 2.71 8.11
N MET A 61 -10.49 3.31 7.29
CA MET A 61 -10.31 4.78 7.25
C MET A 61 -11.32 5.49 6.36
N THR A 62 -11.86 4.81 5.33
CA THR A 62 -12.64 5.50 4.27
C THR A 62 -14.01 4.88 3.99
N GLY A 63 -14.26 3.66 4.45
CA GLY A 63 -15.45 2.87 4.10
C GLY A 63 -15.47 2.33 2.67
N LEU A 64 -14.38 2.52 1.89
CA LEU A 64 -14.31 2.06 0.50
C LEU A 64 -13.94 0.58 0.43
N ASP A 65 -14.46 -0.11 -0.59
CA ASP A 65 -14.05 -1.46 -0.93
C ASP A 65 -12.64 -1.46 -1.53
N PRO A 66 -11.71 -2.29 -1.03
CA PRO A 66 -10.33 -2.30 -1.48
C PRO A 66 -10.18 -3.05 -2.80
N ARG A 67 -9.32 -2.52 -3.68
CA ARG A 67 -8.89 -3.14 -4.94
C ARG A 67 -7.38 -3.01 -5.02
N VAL A 68 -6.67 -4.11 -4.77
CA VAL A 68 -5.23 -4.12 -4.50
C VAL A 68 -4.42 -4.41 -5.75
N ALA A 69 -3.49 -3.52 -6.10
CA ALA A 69 -2.51 -3.71 -7.15
C ALA A 69 -1.11 -3.96 -6.56
N LEU A 70 -0.50 -5.10 -6.86
CA LEU A 70 0.93 -5.34 -6.61
C LEU A 70 1.73 -4.73 -7.76
N LEU A 71 2.48 -3.67 -7.44
CA LEU A 71 3.15 -2.85 -8.44
C LEU A 71 4.49 -3.42 -8.91
N SER A 72 4.77 -3.20 -10.20
CA SER A 72 6.03 -3.56 -10.84
C SER A 72 6.34 -2.63 -12.00
N PHE A 73 7.52 -2.80 -12.59
CA PHE A 73 7.89 -2.23 -13.89
C PHE A 73 7.31 -3.03 -15.08
N SER A 74 6.69 -4.18 -14.83
CA SER A 74 6.05 -5.08 -15.79
C SER A 74 4.54 -5.14 -15.57
N THR A 75 3.78 -5.45 -16.61
CA THR A 75 2.34 -5.75 -16.55
C THR A 75 2.07 -7.08 -17.25
N LYS A 76 1.53 -8.05 -16.50
CA LYS A 76 1.02 -9.33 -17.01
C LYS A 76 1.96 -10.04 -18.01
N GLY A 77 3.23 -10.17 -17.63
CA GLY A 77 4.23 -10.88 -18.43
C GLY A 77 4.78 -10.08 -19.60
N SER A 78 4.66 -8.74 -19.60
CA SER A 78 5.35 -7.89 -20.59
C SER A 78 6.87 -8.06 -20.53
N VAL A 79 7.39 -8.56 -19.40
CA VAL A 79 8.75 -9.03 -19.21
C VAL A 79 8.72 -10.55 -18.95
N PRO A 80 9.60 -11.36 -19.59
CA PRO A 80 9.61 -12.80 -19.42
C PRO A 80 9.71 -13.24 -17.96
N LYS A 81 8.96 -14.29 -17.58
CA LYS A 81 9.07 -14.89 -16.24
C LYS A 81 10.50 -15.34 -15.98
N GLY A 82 11.02 -15.01 -14.79
CA GLY A 82 12.40 -15.29 -14.41
C GLY A 82 13.43 -14.25 -14.84
N ALA A 83 13.05 -13.22 -15.60
CA ALA A 83 13.95 -12.14 -15.98
C ALA A 83 14.43 -11.30 -14.79
N HIS A 84 13.64 -11.25 -13.71
CA HIS A 84 13.99 -10.51 -12.50
C HIS A 84 13.33 -11.14 -11.26
N GLU A 85 14.10 -11.28 -10.17
CA GLU A 85 13.62 -11.89 -8.91
C GLU A 85 12.39 -11.19 -8.30
N SER A 86 12.24 -9.86 -8.55
CA SER A 86 11.08 -9.12 -8.04
C SER A 86 9.76 -9.58 -8.64
N LEU A 87 9.74 -10.09 -9.88
CA LEU A 87 8.53 -10.62 -10.52
C LEU A 87 8.10 -11.94 -9.86
N ALA A 88 9.05 -12.85 -9.66
CA ALA A 88 8.79 -14.11 -8.96
C ALA A 88 8.25 -13.87 -7.53
N ARG A 89 8.80 -12.87 -6.83
CA ARG A 89 8.35 -12.47 -5.50
C ARG A 89 6.92 -11.93 -5.50
N ILE A 90 6.52 -11.17 -6.53
CA ILE A 90 5.16 -10.67 -6.68
C ILE A 90 4.18 -11.82 -6.99
N ASP A 91 4.56 -12.76 -7.87
CA ASP A 91 3.76 -13.94 -8.17
C ASP A 91 3.50 -14.78 -6.90
N GLU A 92 4.54 -15.00 -6.09
CA GLU A 92 4.42 -15.72 -4.82
C GLU A 92 3.54 -14.95 -3.83
N ALA A 93 3.73 -13.63 -3.69
CA ALA A 93 2.90 -12.81 -2.82
C ALA A 93 1.42 -12.85 -3.24
N LEU A 94 1.14 -12.78 -4.53
CA LEU A 94 -0.23 -12.88 -5.07
C LEU A 94 -0.88 -14.22 -4.72
N ALA A 95 -0.13 -15.33 -4.84
CA ALA A 95 -0.62 -16.65 -4.45
C ALA A 95 -0.92 -16.73 -2.94
N LEU A 96 -0.06 -16.15 -2.10
CA LEU A 96 -0.24 -16.09 -0.66
C LEU A 96 -1.46 -15.24 -0.27
N ILE A 97 -1.69 -14.11 -0.94
CA ILE A 97 -2.88 -13.26 -0.67
C ILE A 97 -4.15 -14.03 -1.02
N LYS A 98 -4.21 -14.64 -2.19
CA LYS A 98 -5.38 -15.44 -2.61
C LYS A 98 -5.67 -16.61 -1.67
N ALA A 99 -4.65 -17.22 -1.10
CA ALA A 99 -4.81 -18.29 -0.11
C ALA A 99 -5.31 -17.79 1.25
N ARG A 100 -4.86 -16.61 1.71
CA ARG A 100 -5.19 -16.04 3.04
C ARG A 100 -6.49 -15.22 3.03
N SER A 101 -6.80 -14.59 1.90
CA SER A 101 -7.92 -13.66 1.73
C SER A 101 -8.53 -13.85 0.34
N PRO A 102 -9.23 -14.98 0.10
CA PRO A 102 -9.72 -15.38 -1.24
C PRO A 102 -10.70 -14.36 -1.85
N ASP A 103 -11.44 -13.64 -1.01
CA ASP A 103 -12.44 -12.65 -1.45
C ASP A 103 -11.84 -11.25 -1.70
N LEU A 104 -10.55 -11.02 -1.38
CA LEU A 104 -9.91 -9.73 -1.60
C LEU A 104 -9.61 -9.54 -3.09
N PRO A 105 -10.18 -8.52 -3.75
CA PRO A 105 -9.80 -8.17 -5.12
C PRO A 105 -8.35 -7.74 -5.17
N VAL A 106 -7.48 -8.60 -5.72
CA VAL A 106 -6.04 -8.36 -5.83
C VAL A 106 -5.53 -8.85 -7.17
N ASP A 107 -4.64 -8.06 -7.77
CA ASP A 107 -3.94 -8.45 -8.99
C ASP A 107 -2.50 -7.91 -9.03
N GLY A 108 -1.67 -8.50 -9.88
CA GLY A 108 -0.25 -8.21 -10.10
C GLY A 108 0.34 -9.21 -11.09
N GLU A 109 1.53 -8.98 -11.63
CA GLU A 109 2.23 -7.70 -11.52
C GLU A 109 1.57 -6.65 -12.43
N LEU A 110 1.49 -5.41 -11.96
CA LEU A 110 0.93 -4.29 -12.71
C LEU A 110 1.86 -3.08 -12.67
N GLN A 111 2.03 -2.40 -13.80
CA GLN A 111 2.58 -1.06 -13.81
C GLN A 111 1.55 -0.09 -13.21
N PHE A 112 2.02 1.02 -12.64
CA PHE A 112 1.15 1.98 -11.96
C PHE A 112 0.08 2.57 -12.89
N ASP A 113 0.44 2.89 -14.13
CA ASP A 113 -0.48 3.39 -15.14
C ASP A 113 -1.58 2.37 -15.48
N ALA A 114 -1.21 1.11 -15.66
CA ALA A 114 -2.17 0.04 -15.90
C ALA A 114 -3.07 -0.24 -14.68
N ALA A 115 -2.57 -0.02 -13.46
CA ALA A 115 -3.35 -0.22 -12.25
C ALA A 115 -4.42 0.86 -12.03
N ILE A 116 -4.19 2.11 -12.49
CA ILE A 116 -5.06 3.26 -12.15
C ILE A 116 -5.84 3.83 -13.35
N VAL A 117 -5.36 3.66 -14.59
CA VAL A 117 -5.98 4.24 -15.79
C VAL A 117 -6.77 3.20 -16.56
N PRO A 118 -8.11 3.31 -16.68
CA PRO A 118 -8.96 2.30 -17.32
C PRO A 118 -8.57 1.97 -18.76
N ASP A 119 -8.27 2.96 -19.59
CA ASP A 119 -7.91 2.75 -20.99
C ASP A 119 -6.58 2.00 -21.16
N ILE A 120 -5.62 2.24 -20.27
CA ILE A 120 -4.35 1.52 -20.24
C ILE A 120 -4.55 0.09 -19.74
N ALA A 121 -5.37 -0.09 -18.72
CA ALA A 121 -5.75 -1.41 -18.22
C ALA A 121 -6.40 -2.29 -19.30
N ALA A 122 -7.34 -1.72 -20.07
CA ALA A 122 -8.02 -2.43 -21.14
C ALA A 122 -7.04 -2.94 -22.21
N GLN A 123 -5.91 -2.25 -22.44
CA GLN A 123 -4.89 -2.64 -23.41
C GLN A 123 -3.87 -3.64 -22.83
N LYS A 124 -3.42 -3.40 -21.56
CA LYS A 124 -2.29 -4.16 -20.98
C LYS A 124 -2.72 -5.33 -20.10
N ALA A 125 -3.91 -5.28 -19.52
CA ALA A 125 -4.42 -6.28 -18.57
C ALA A 125 -5.95 -6.48 -18.70
N PRO A 126 -6.48 -6.81 -19.88
CA PRO A 126 -7.93 -6.87 -20.15
C PRO A 126 -8.67 -7.87 -19.27
N ASP A 127 -8.01 -8.92 -18.80
CA ASP A 127 -8.61 -9.96 -17.96
C ASP A 127 -8.52 -9.63 -16.45
N SER A 128 -7.94 -8.51 -16.08
CA SER A 128 -7.80 -8.09 -14.68
C SER A 128 -9.09 -7.48 -14.16
N THR A 129 -9.52 -7.93 -12.98
CA THR A 129 -10.67 -7.34 -12.27
C THR A 129 -10.30 -6.14 -11.39
N VAL A 130 -9.03 -5.79 -11.33
CA VAL A 130 -8.47 -4.72 -10.48
C VAL A 130 -7.84 -3.60 -11.32
N ALA A 131 -7.15 -3.96 -12.40
CA ALA A 131 -6.47 -2.97 -13.25
C ALA A 131 -7.44 -1.89 -13.74
N GLY A 132 -6.95 -0.65 -13.77
CA GLY A 132 -7.71 0.53 -14.16
C GLY A 132 -8.61 1.11 -13.08
N ASP A 133 -8.81 0.40 -11.95
CA ASP A 133 -9.68 0.81 -10.86
C ASP A 133 -9.09 0.50 -9.47
N ALA A 134 -7.78 0.24 -9.39
CA ALA A 134 -7.10 0.03 -8.11
C ALA A 134 -7.17 1.27 -7.20
N ASN A 135 -7.25 1.03 -5.89
CA ASN A 135 -7.20 2.07 -4.87
C ASN A 135 -6.23 1.73 -3.72
N VAL A 136 -5.62 0.56 -3.74
CA VAL A 136 -4.50 0.17 -2.87
C VAL A 136 -3.33 -0.25 -3.75
N PHE A 137 -2.22 0.48 -3.65
CA PHE A 137 -1.02 0.27 -4.46
C PHE A 137 0.12 -0.20 -3.57
N VAL A 138 0.55 -1.45 -3.75
CA VAL A 138 1.63 -2.06 -2.98
C VAL A 138 2.91 -2.03 -3.79
N PHE A 139 3.89 -1.29 -3.28
CA PHE A 139 5.18 -1.10 -3.93
C PHE A 139 6.14 -2.28 -3.66
N PRO A 140 6.99 -2.65 -4.64
CA PRO A 140 7.90 -3.80 -4.51
C PRO A 140 9.08 -3.56 -3.56
N SER A 141 9.32 -2.33 -3.16
CA SER A 141 10.37 -1.92 -2.23
C SER A 141 10.09 -0.55 -1.62
N LEU A 142 10.72 -0.27 -0.48
CA LEU A 142 10.66 1.05 0.15
C LEU A 142 11.15 2.17 -0.76
N SER A 143 12.20 1.92 -1.54
CA SER A 143 12.72 2.92 -2.48
C SER A 143 11.66 3.34 -3.49
N ALA A 144 10.93 2.40 -4.09
CA ALA A 144 9.86 2.68 -5.03
C ALA A 144 8.70 3.43 -4.36
N GLY A 145 8.23 2.97 -3.21
CA GLY A 145 7.11 3.58 -2.48
C GLY A 145 7.44 4.98 -1.95
N ASN A 146 8.62 5.15 -1.33
CA ASN A 146 9.06 6.43 -0.77
C ASN A 146 9.29 7.50 -1.85
N ILE A 147 9.88 7.13 -2.97
CA ILE A 147 10.03 8.04 -4.12
C ILE A 147 8.65 8.34 -4.74
N GLY A 148 7.83 7.31 -4.96
CA GLY A 148 6.53 7.42 -5.59
C GLY A 148 5.58 8.38 -4.87
N TYR A 149 5.40 8.22 -3.54
CA TYR A 149 4.50 9.12 -2.81
C TYR A 149 5.00 10.57 -2.80
N LYS A 150 6.32 10.78 -2.70
CA LYS A 150 6.90 12.14 -2.73
C LYS A 150 6.71 12.83 -4.07
N ILE A 151 6.86 12.09 -5.18
CA ILE A 151 6.58 12.62 -6.52
C ILE A 151 5.09 13.00 -6.61
N ALA A 152 4.19 12.11 -6.23
CA ALA A 152 2.76 12.39 -6.23
C ALA A 152 2.40 13.61 -5.37
N GLN A 153 2.99 13.72 -4.17
CA GLN A 153 2.78 14.86 -3.28
C GLN A 153 3.35 16.16 -3.83
N ARG A 154 4.64 16.16 -4.22
CA ARG A 154 5.36 17.41 -4.53
C ARG A 154 5.12 17.95 -5.94
N ILE A 155 4.87 17.07 -6.90
CA ILE A 155 4.64 17.40 -8.31
C ILE A 155 3.18 17.20 -8.68
N GLY A 156 2.57 16.09 -8.22
CA GLY A 156 1.18 15.75 -8.54
C GLY A 156 0.14 16.51 -7.73
N GLY A 157 0.51 17.26 -6.69
CA GLY A 157 -0.42 18.03 -5.87
C GLY A 157 -1.23 17.19 -4.88
N ALA A 158 -0.94 15.90 -4.72
CA ALA A 158 -1.65 15.06 -3.77
C ALA A 158 -1.31 15.43 -2.31
N THR A 159 -2.31 15.45 -1.42
CA THR A 159 -2.08 15.44 0.02
C THR A 159 -1.71 14.02 0.44
N ALA A 160 -0.54 13.86 1.10
CA ALA A 160 -0.04 12.58 1.56
C ALA A 160 -0.11 12.51 3.09
N LEU A 161 -1.11 11.81 3.62
CA LEU A 161 -1.31 11.61 5.04
C LEU A 161 -0.54 10.36 5.50
N GLY A 162 0.50 10.54 6.29
CA GLY A 162 1.35 9.43 6.72
C GLY A 162 2.77 9.86 7.14
N PRO A 163 3.64 8.87 7.48
CA PRO A 163 3.36 7.42 7.42
C PRO A 163 2.42 6.97 8.54
N ILE A 164 1.38 6.25 8.17
CA ILE A 164 0.44 5.62 9.10
C ILE A 164 0.90 4.17 9.30
N LEU A 165 1.09 3.77 10.55
CA LEU A 165 1.54 2.43 10.89
C LEU A 165 0.37 1.45 10.97
N GLN A 166 0.62 0.24 10.51
CA GLN A 166 -0.33 -0.87 10.57
C GLN A 166 0.33 -2.14 11.09
N GLY A 167 -0.43 -2.96 11.81
CA GLY A 167 0.07 -4.19 12.39
C GLY A 167 0.72 -4.04 13.78
N LEU A 168 0.58 -2.89 14.43
CA LEU A 168 0.88 -2.73 15.87
C LEU A 168 -0.32 -3.17 16.72
N ALA A 169 -0.05 -3.68 17.93
CA ALA A 169 -1.10 -4.09 18.87
C ALA A 169 -1.98 -2.92 19.34
N LYS A 170 -1.49 -1.69 19.27
CA LYS A 170 -2.23 -0.44 19.48
C LYS A 170 -1.73 0.62 18.51
N PRO A 171 -2.60 1.56 18.09
CA PRO A 171 -2.21 2.63 17.19
C PRO A 171 -1.07 3.47 17.75
N ALA A 172 -0.06 3.67 16.90
CA ALA A 172 1.01 4.62 17.11
C ALA A 172 1.57 5.01 15.74
N ASN A 173 1.70 6.29 15.48
CA ASN A 173 2.17 6.80 14.21
C ASN A 173 3.43 7.65 14.40
N ASP A 174 4.21 7.78 13.34
CA ASP A 174 5.42 8.59 13.29
C ASP A 174 5.19 9.80 12.38
N LEU A 175 5.97 10.83 12.57
CA LEU A 175 5.93 12.03 11.75
C LEU A 175 7.32 12.35 11.22
N SER A 176 7.39 12.86 10.00
CA SER A 176 8.62 13.38 9.42
C SER A 176 9.16 14.53 10.27
N ARG A 177 10.48 14.65 10.37
CA ARG A 177 11.14 15.82 11.00
C ARG A 177 10.80 17.15 10.32
N GLY A 178 10.31 17.11 9.09
CA GLY A 178 9.86 18.27 8.33
C GLY A 178 8.35 18.41 8.26
N CYS A 179 7.60 17.83 9.20
CA CYS A 179 6.15 17.94 9.25
C CYS A 179 5.70 19.36 9.62
N SER A 180 4.59 19.78 9.06
CA SER A 180 3.89 21.01 9.39
C SER A 180 2.97 20.82 10.62
N THR A 181 2.44 21.93 11.15
CA THR A 181 1.42 21.88 12.20
C THR A 181 0.16 21.13 11.71
N GLU A 182 -0.19 21.30 10.45
CA GLU A 182 -1.33 20.61 9.82
C GLU A 182 -1.11 19.10 9.77
N ASP A 183 0.10 18.64 9.41
CA ASP A 183 0.43 17.20 9.42
C ASP A 183 0.29 16.60 10.82
N VAL A 184 0.67 17.36 11.88
CA VAL A 184 0.51 16.94 13.28
C VAL A 184 -0.97 16.82 13.63
N TYR A 185 -1.78 17.81 13.29
CA TYR A 185 -3.23 17.81 13.54
C TYR A 185 -3.92 16.63 12.86
N GLN A 186 -3.61 16.42 11.58
CA GLN A 186 -4.16 15.31 10.79
C GLN A 186 -3.75 13.95 11.38
N MET A 187 -2.50 13.79 11.79
CA MET A 187 -2.02 12.54 12.38
C MET A 187 -2.66 12.24 13.74
N ILE A 188 -2.94 13.25 14.56
CA ILE A 188 -3.71 13.07 15.81
C ILE A 188 -5.12 12.55 15.50
N ALA A 189 -5.82 13.15 14.51
CA ALA A 189 -7.13 12.71 14.11
C ALA A 189 -7.13 11.27 13.56
N ILE A 190 -6.15 10.93 12.72
CA ILE A 190 -5.97 9.57 12.16
C ILE A 190 -5.71 8.56 13.28
N THR A 191 -4.79 8.87 14.21
CA THR A 191 -4.47 7.97 15.34
C THR A 191 -5.70 7.77 16.23
N GLY A 192 -6.49 8.82 16.45
CA GLY A 192 -7.78 8.73 17.15
C GLY A 192 -8.78 7.82 16.43
N ALA A 193 -8.91 7.95 15.10
CA ALA A 193 -9.78 7.10 14.29
C ALA A 193 -9.37 5.62 14.34
N GLN A 194 -8.06 5.32 14.32
CA GLN A 194 -7.56 3.95 14.47
C GLN A 194 -7.88 3.30 15.82
N THR A 195 -8.21 4.08 16.87
CA THR A 195 -8.60 3.55 18.18
C THR A 195 -10.08 3.25 18.29
N ALA A 196 -10.90 3.74 17.38
CA ALA A 196 -12.37 3.63 17.43
C ALA A 196 -12.91 2.41 16.67
N GLY A 197 -12.09 1.73 15.91
CA GLY A 197 -12.40 0.51 15.16
C GLY A 197 -11.69 -0.70 15.75
#